data_072f65df39cf138b750a45b62e5330f1
#
_entry.id   072f65df39cf138b750a45b62e5330f1
#
_cell.length_a   1.000
_cell.length_b   1.000
_cell.length_c   1.000
_cell.angle_alpha   90.00
_cell.angle_beta   90.00
_cell.angle_gamma   90.00
#
_symmetry.space_group_name_H-M   'P 1'
#
loop_
_entity.id
_entity.type
_entity.pdbx_description
1 polymer ?
#
loop_
_entity_poly.entity_id
_entity_poly.type
_entity_poly.pdbx_seq_one_letter_code
_entity_poly.pdbx_strand_id
1 'polypeptide(L)'
;LYFDHVVLDEPADFPHRAWPTVIRPSLADRKGRATFIGTPKGKNQFYDTFMAARDDPNWMSLMLKSSETGILDDEELKEARRAMGDDRFEQEFECSFEAAIQGAYYAAELKQVAADGRIGIVPYDPAVGVTTSWDLGIGDSTAIFFAQWVGQEVRIIDYYENSGVGLDHYAKELSSRGYHYREHILPHDVQVKELGTGKSRLETLGALVINDIT
;
A
#
# COMPACT_ATOMS: atom_id res chain seq x y z
N LEU A 1 26.50 1.19 17.85
CA LEU A 1 25.79 0.22 18.70
C LEU A 1 25.96 -1.16 18.05
N TYR A 2 26.29 -2.20 18.83
CA TYR A 2 26.55 -3.54 18.30
C TYR A 2 25.69 -4.53 19.06
N PHE A 3 25.07 -5.45 18.35
CA PHE A 3 24.25 -6.49 18.95
C PHE A 3 24.64 -7.87 18.42
N ASP A 4 24.62 -8.86 19.28
CA ASP A 4 24.79 -10.27 18.91
C ASP A 4 23.42 -10.90 18.53
N HIS A 5 22.35 -10.40 19.13
CA HIS A 5 20.99 -10.82 18.85
C HIS A 5 20.00 -9.68 19.14
N VAL A 6 19.04 -9.50 18.26
CA VAL A 6 17.94 -8.55 18.43
C VAL A 6 16.63 -9.32 18.26
N VAL A 7 15.69 -9.08 19.15
CA VAL A 7 14.31 -9.55 19.03
C VAL A 7 13.43 -8.35 18.67
N LEU A 8 12.71 -8.47 17.59
CA LEU A 8 11.70 -7.50 17.16
C LEU A 8 10.34 -8.08 17.51
N ASP A 9 9.71 -7.52 18.51
CA ASP A 9 8.38 -7.88 18.96
C ASP A 9 7.36 -6.97 18.26
N GLU A 10 6.31 -7.53 17.71
CA GLU A 10 5.30 -6.85 16.88
C GLU A 10 5.90 -6.03 15.70
N PRO A 11 6.73 -6.63 14.85
CA PRO A 11 7.44 -5.90 13.80
C PRO A 11 6.51 -5.30 12.73
N ALA A 12 5.26 -5.73 12.67
CA ALA A 12 4.23 -5.17 11.80
C ALA A 12 3.91 -3.69 12.13
N ASP A 13 4.20 -3.24 13.36
CA ASP A 13 3.98 -1.86 13.82
C ASP A 13 5.20 -0.95 13.63
N PHE A 14 6.32 -1.50 13.18
CA PHE A 14 7.54 -0.73 13.02
C PHE A 14 7.54 0.08 11.71
N PRO A 15 8.19 1.25 11.68
CA PRO A 15 8.43 1.95 10.43
C PRO A 15 9.20 1.07 9.43
N HIS A 16 8.81 1.12 8.16
CA HIS A 16 9.42 0.31 7.08
C HIS A 16 10.96 0.38 7.03
N ARG A 17 11.54 1.50 7.43
CA ARG A 17 12.98 1.71 7.42
C ARG A 17 13.70 1.13 8.64
N ALA A 18 13.00 0.75 9.70
CA ALA A 18 13.65 0.33 10.95
C ALA A 18 14.59 -0.87 10.75
N TRP A 19 14.13 -1.90 10.07
CA TRP A 19 14.95 -3.07 9.81
C TRP A 19 16.14 -2.77 8.88
N PRO A 20 15.95 -2.30 7.62
CA PRO A 20 17.05 -2.21 6.65
C PRO A 20 18.07 -1.12 6.99
N THR A 21 17.64 -0.01 7.63
CA THR A 21 18.52 1.15 7.82
C THR A 21 19.13 1.27 9.21
N VAL A 22 18.51 0.66 10.22
CA VAL A 22 18.96 0.81 11.62
C VAL A 22 19.40 -0.54 12.20
N ILE A 23 18.52 -1.52 12.21
CA ILE A 23 18.74 -2.78 12.94
C ILE A 23 19.72 -3.68 12.20
N ARG A 24 19.51 -3.93 10.92
CA ARG A 24 20.38 -4.80 10.11
C ARG A 24 21.85 -4.34 10.11
N PRO A 25 22.16 -3.04 9.93
CA PRO A 25 23.54 -2.55 10.02
C PRO A 25 24.17 -2.76 11.40
N SER A 26 23.42 -2.61 12.50
CA SER A 26 23.92 -2.79 13.86
C SER A 26 24.29 -4.24 14.20
N LEU A 27 23.83 -5.22 13.43
CA LEU A 27 24.16 -6.63 13.55
C LEU A 27 25.38 -7.02 12.70
N ALA A 28 25.79 -6.18 11.75
CA ALA A 28 26.77 -6.56 10.73
C ALA A 28 28.15 -6.90 11.29
N ASP A 29 28.68 -6.08 12.22
CA ASP A 29 30.04 -6.24 12.79
C ASP A 29 30.24 -7.56 13.50
N ARG A 30 29.20 -8.07 14.16
CA ARG A 30 29.26 -9.29 14.96
C ARG A 30 28.61 -10.49 14.29
N LYS A 31 28.16 -10.33 13.05
CA LYS A 31 27.33 -11.35 12.37
C LYS A 31 26.14 -11.77 13.23
N GLY A 32 25.55 -10.79 13.90
CA GLY A 32 24.45 -10.99 14.85
C GLY A 32 23.19 -11.54 14.19
N ARG A 33 22.29 -12.03 15.01
CA ARG A 33 21.02 -12.64 14.60
C ARG A 33 19.84 -11.73 14.88
N ALA A 34 18.75 -11.91 14.16
CA ALA A 34 17.48 -11.26 14.45
C ALA A 34 16.37 -12.30 14.56
N THR A 35 15.46 -12.09 15.50
CA THR A 35 14.20 -12.80 15.62
C THR A 35 13.07 -11.81 15.46
N PHE A 36 12.14 -12.08 14.54
CA PHE A 36 10.91 -11.33 14.36
C PHE A 36 9.79 -12.19 14.92
N ILE A 37 9.00 -11.65 15.83
CA ILE A 37 7.85 -12.33 16.43
C ILE A 37 6.68 -11.35 16.49
N GLY A 38 5.52 -11.77 16.06
CA GLY A 38 4.33 -10.92 16.09
C GLY A 38 3.19 -11.46 15.25
N THR A 39 2.09 -10.74 15.27
CA THR A 39 0.87 -11.04 14.55
C THR A 39 0.86 -10.33 13.19
N PRO A 40 0.34 -10.96 12.12
CA PRO A 40 0.16 -10.28 10.83
C PRO A 40 -0.74 -9.04 10.94
N LYS A 41 -0.40 -7.97 10.23
CA LYS A 41 -1.22 -6.75 10.09
C LYS A 41 -1.26 -6.31 8.63
N GLY A 42 -1.85 -7.15 7.78
CA GLY A 42 -1.87 -6.94 6.33
C GLY A 42 -0.52 -7.22 5.66
N LYS A 43 -0.43 -6.90 4.37
CA LYS A 43 0.79 -7.08 3.55
C LYS A 43 1.72 -5.88 3.70
N ASN A 44 2.42 -5.83 4.79
CA ASN A 44 3.41 -4.81 5.13
C ASN A 44 4.84 -5.37 5.10
N GLN A 45 5.82 -4.63 5.61
CA GLN A 45 7.23 -5.06 5.67
C GLN A 45 7.42 -6.38 6.44
N PHE A 46 6.61 -6.68 7.45
CA PHE A 46 6.68 -7.95 8.16
C PHE A 46 6.26 -9.12 7.25
N TYR A 47 5.21 -8.92 6.46
CA TYR A 47 4.82 -9.87 5.41
C TYR A 47 5.95 -10.11 4.40
N ASP A 48 6.56 -9.04 3.88
CA ASP A 48 7.64 -9.15 2.89
C ASP A 48 8.84 -9.90 3.48
N THR A 49 9.19 -9.61 4.75
CA THR A 49 10.27 -10.29 5.46
C THR A 49 9.94 -11.78 5.66
N PHE A 50 8.71 -12.11 6.05
CA PHE A 50 8.26 -13.49 6.23
C PHE A 50 8.29 -14.26 4.91
N MET A 51 7.80 -13.67 3.81
CA MET A 51 7.82 -14.31 2.50
C MET A 51 9.24 -14.53 1.99
N ALA A 52 10.13 -13.55 2.12
CA ALA A 52 11.54 -13.68 1.75
C ALA A 52 12.26 -14.76 2.59
N ALA A 53 11.94 -14.85 3.89
CA ALA A 53 12.53 -15.83 4.80
C ALA A 53 12.17 -17.29 4.46
N ARG A 54 11.03 -17.53 3.82
CA ARG A 54 10.60 -18.88 3.41
C ARG A 54 11.52 -19.50 2.36
N ASP A 55 12.11 -18.68 1.52
CA ASP A 55 12.92 -19.11 0.38
C ASP A 55 14.43 -19.02 0.65
N ASP A 56 14.83 -18.44 1.80
CA ASP A 56 16.25 -18.28 2.17
C ASP A 56 16.68 -19.36 3.19
N PRO A 57 17.65 -20.23 2.86
CA PRO A 57 18.12 -21.29 3.77
C PRO A 57 18.82 -20.78 5.05
N ASN A 58 19.18 -19.49 5.12
CA ASN A 58 19.76 -18.87 6.30
C ASN A 58 18.70 -18.38 7.30
N TRP A 59 17.42 -18.47 6.94
CA TRP A 59 16.31 -18.09 7.79
C TRP A 59 15.47 -19.29 8.20
N MET A 60 14.89 -19.17 9.38
CA MET A 60 13.80 -20.05 9.82
C MET A 60 12.52 -19.21 9.82
N SER A 61 11.50 -19.66 9.10
CA SER A 61 10.16 -19.06 9.15
C SER A 61 9.18 -20.08 9.72
N LEU A 62 8.34 -19.61 10.65
CA LEU A 62 7.34 -20.43 11.32
C LEU A 62 6.04 -19.66 11.43
N MET A 63 4.93 -20.31 11.11
CA MET A 63 3.58 -19.79 11.30
C MET A 63 2.83 -20.79 12.19
N LEU A 64 2.29 -20.30 13.31
CA LEU A 64 1.58 -21.11 14.29
C LEU A 64 0.14 -20.61 14.40
N LYS A 65 -0.77 -21.25 13.72
CA LYS A 65 -2.20 -20.94 13.82
C LYS A 65 -2.80 -21.61 15.05
N SER A 66 -3.67 -20.91 15.75
CA SER A 66 -4.29 -21.44 16.97
C SER A 66 -5.11 -22.69 16.69
N SER A 67 -5.77 -22.78 15.55
CA SER A 67 -6.51 -23.99 15.12
C SER A 67 -5.63 -25.22 14.89
N GLU A 68 -4.33 -25.03 14.61
CA GLU A 68 -3.39 -26.12 14.31
C GLU A 68 -2.56 -26.54 15.53
N THR A 69 -2.38 -25.65 16.52
CA THR A 69 -1.52 -25.90 17.69
C THR A 69 -2.17 -26.77 18.76
N GLY A 70 -3.50 -26.79 18.83
CA GLY A 70 -4.23 -27.49 19.89
C GLY A 70 -3.99 -26.95 21.31
N ILE A 71 -3.44 -25.73 21.45
CA ILE A 71 -3.20 -25.06 22.73
C ILE A 71 -4.52 -24.54 23.32
N LEU A 72 -5.39 -24.01 22.47
CA LEU A 72 -6.73 -23.55 22.81
C LEU A 72 -7.75 -24.61 22.38
N ASP A 73 -8.79 -24.78 23.16
CA ASP A 73 -9.88 -25.67 22.78
C ASP A 73 -10.86 -25.00 21.80
N ASP A 74 -11.69 -25.82 21.15
CA ASP A 74 -12.61 -25.35 20.10
C ASP A 74 -13.68 -24.36 20.65
N GLU A 75 -14.06 -24.46 21.92
CA GLU A 75 -15.05 -23.55 22.50
C GLU A 75 -14.44 -22.19 22.75
N GLU A 76 -13.22 -22.12 23.25
CA GLU A 76 -12.47 -20.87 23.42
C GLU A 76 -12.26 -20.16 22.05
N LEU A 77 -11.87 -20.91 21.02
CA LEU A 77 -11.71 -20.35 19.67
C LEU A 77 -13.03 -19.81 19.11
N LYS A 78 -14.16 -20.49 19.35
CA LYS A 78 -15.48 -20.00 18.94
C LYS A 78 -15.89 -18.74 19.71
N GLU A 79 -15.61 -18.67 21.01
CA GLU A 79 -15.91 -17.51 21.82
C GLU A 79 -15.06 -16.31 21.42
N ALA A 80 -13.77 -16.49 21.23
CA ALA A 80 -12.87 -15.47 20.71
C ALA A 80 -13.35 -14.91 19.35
N ARG A 81 -13.76 -15.79 18.42
CA ARG A 81 -14.29 -15.38 17.11
C ARG A 81 -15.58 -14.57 17.25
N ARG A 82 -16.49 -14.96 18.15
CA ARG A 82 -17.72 -14.19 18.42
C ARG A 82 -17.43 -12.82 19.02
N ALA A 83 -16.45 -12.74 19.91
CA ALA A 83 -16.10 -11.50 20.62
C ALA A 83 -15.43 -10.46 19.72
N MET A 84 -14.57 -10.87 18.81
CA MET A 84 -13.77 -9.94 17.99
C MET A 84 -14.18 -9.84 16.52
N GLY A 85 -15.03 -10.75 16.02
CA GLY A 85 -15.43 -10.88 14.63
C GLY A 85 -14.43 -11.64 13.77
N ASP A 86 -14.87 -12.07 12.58
CA ASP A 86 -14.12 -12.99 11.73
C ASP A 86 -12.76 -12.42 11.29
N ASP A 87 -12.73 -11.20 10.75
CA ASP A 87 -11.50 -10.63 10.21
C ASP A 87 -10.40 -10.50 11.28
N ARG A 88 -10.77 -10.05 12.47
CA ARG A 88 -9.80 -9.93 13.56
C ARG A 88 -9.39 -11.29 14.10
N PHE A 89 -10.30 -12.24 14.17
CA PHE A 89 -9.97 -13.62 14.55
C PHE A 89 -8.99 -14.27 13.56
N GLU A 90 -9.25 -14.14 12.26
CA GLU A 90 -8.33 -14.63 11.22
C GLU A 90 -6.93 -14.00 11.33
N GLN A 91 -6.86 -12.70 11.68
CA GLN A 91 -5.59 -12.02 11.90
C GLN A 91 -4.86 -12.53 13.14
N GLU A 92 -5.51 -12.51 14.31
CA GLU A 92 -4.88 -12.72 15.62
C GLU A 92 -4.67 -14.21 15.93
N PHE A 93 -5.59 -15.08 15.49
CA PHE A 93 -5.57 -16.50 15.83
C PHE A 93 -5.15 -17.39 14.66
N GLU A 94 -5.43 -17.00 13.43
CA GLU A 94 -5.14 -17.80 12.23
C GLU A 94 -3.99 -17.24 11.40
N CYS A 95 -3.28 -16.24 11.90
CA CYS A 95 -2.10 -15.62 11.27
C CYS A 95 -2.35 -15.12 9.83
N SER A 96 -3.56 -14.62 9.54
CA SER A 96 -3.92 -14.19 8.20
C SER A 96 -3.33 -12.81 7.88
N PHE A 97 -2.54 -12.74 6.81
CA PHE A 97 -2.10 -11.48 6.21
C PHE A 97 -3.16 -10.86 5.27
N GLU A 98 -4.23 -11.61 4.97
CA GLU A 98 -5.33 -11.16 4.11
C GLU A 98 -6.50 -10.56 4.89
N ALA A 99 -6.49 -10.69 6.22
CA ALA A 99 -7.54 -10.12 7.04
C ALA A 99 -7.60 -8.61 6.85
N ALA A 100 -8.80 -8.07 6.74
CA ALA A 100 -8.99 -6.65 6.53
C ALA A 100 -8.37 -5.85 7.67
N ILE A 101 -7.55 -4.86 7.35
CA ILE A 101 -6.99 -3.94 8.34
C ILE A 101 -8.17 -3.22 8.99
N GLN A 102 -8.27 -3.31 10.31
CA GLN A 102 -9.33 -2.67 11.06
C GLN A 102 -9.34 -1.16 10.78
N GLY A 103 -10.47 -0.64 10.28
CA GLY A 103 -10.61 0.76 9.86
C GLY A 103 -10.33 1.02 8.37
N ALA A 104 -10.03 0.01 7.57
CA ALA A 104 -9.97 0.17 6.12
C ALA A 104 -11.38 0.42 5.57
N TYR A 105 -11.59 1.61 4.99
CA TYR A 105 -12.91 2.06 4.51
C TYR A 105 -13.53 1.15 3.45
N TYR A 106 -12.71 0.50 2.60
CA TYR A 106 -13.15 -0.26 1.41
C TYR A 106 -12.69 -1.72 1.44
N ALA A 107 -12.37 -2.27 2.61
CA ALA A 107 -11.82 -3.63 2.70
C ALA A 107 -12.79 -4.70 2.18
N ALA A 108 -14.08 -4.60 2.54
CA ALA A 108 -15.11 -5.54 2.10
C ALA A 108 -15.37 -5.42 0.59
N GLU A 109 -15.43 -4.21 0.07
CA GLU A 109 -15.64 -3.91 -1.34
C GLU A 109 -14.46 -4.40 -2.19
N LEU A 110 -13.22 -4.18 -1.75
CA LEU A 110 -12.03 -4.67 -2.43
C LEU A 110 -11.94 -6.20 -2.43
N LYS A 111 -12.30 -6.84 -1.30
CA LYS A 111 -12.40 -8.30 -1.21
C LYS A 111 -13.44 -8.85 -2.20
N GLN A 112 -14.59 -8.18 -2.31
CA GLN A 112 -15.64 -8.57 -3.27
C GLN A 112 -15.16 -8.37 -4.72
N VAL A 113 -14.55 -7.23 -5.03
CA VAL A 113 -13.99 -6.95 -6.38
C VAL A 113 -12.96 -8.01 -6.78
N ALA A 114 -12.11 -8.45 -5.84
CA ALA A 114 -11.15 -9.51 -6.08
C ALA A 114 -11.84 -10.88 -6.31
N ALA A 115 -12.85 -11.22 -5.49
CA ALA A 115 -13.61 -12.45 -5.63
C ALA A 115 -14.38 -12.52 -6.95
N ASP A 116 -14.88 -11.38 -7.44
CA ASP A 116 -15.56 -11.24 -8.73
C ASP A 116 -14.59 -11.29 -9.93
N GLY A 117 -13.27 -11.40 -9.71
CA GLY A 117 -12.27 -11.40 -10.77
C GLY A 117 -12.13 -10.05 -11.50
N ARG A 118 -12.56 -8.95 -10.86
CA ARG A 118 -12.51 -7.60 -11.45
C ARG A 118 -11.17 -6.89 -11.25
N ILE A 119 -10.23 -7.49 -10.51
CA ILE A 119 -8.85 -7.01 -10.39
C ILE A 119 -7.99 -7.77 -11.40
N GLY A 120 -7.41 -7.06 -12.36
CA GLY A 120 -6.59 -7.65 -13.41
C GLY A 120 -6.05 -6.60 -14.36
N ILE A 121 -5.55 -7.04 -15.51
CA ILE A 121 -5.10 -6.12 -16.58
C ILE A 121 -6.33 -5.56 -17.29
N VAL A 122 -6.53 -4.24 -17.19
CA VAL A 122 -7.61 -3.51 -17.85
C VAL A 122 -7.01 -2.72 -19.02
N PRO A 123 -7.30 -3.12 -20.29
CA PRO A 123 -6.69 -2.47 -21.44
C PRO A 123 -7.23 -1.05 -21.64
N TYR A 124 -6.36 -0.15 -22.11
CA TYR A 124 -6.73 1.17 -22.58
C TYR A 124 -7.57 1.10 -23.86
N ASP A 125 -8.70 1.80 -23.91
CA ASP A 125 -9.53 1.98 -25.10
C ASP A 125 -9.26 3.36 -25.71
N PRO A 126 -8.65 3.44 -26.92
CA PRO A 126 -8.33 4.73 -27.55
C PRO A 126 -9.56 5.55 -27.95
N ALA A 127 -10.74 4.94 -28.03
CA ALA A 127 -12.00 5.61 -28.36
C ALA A 127 -12.59 6.39 -27.16
N VAL A 128 -12.09 6.14 -25.94
CA VAL A 128 -12.60 6.72 -24.70
C VAL A 128 -11.51 7.57 -24.04
N GLY A 129 -11.84 8.83 -23.74
CA GLY A 129 -10.91 9.72 -23.06
C GLY A 129 -10.61 9.26 -21.63
N VAL A 130 -9.36 9.45 -21.20
CA VAL A 130 -8.89 9.12 -19.85
C VAL A 130 -9.11 10.28 -18.92
N THR A 131 -9.76 10.03 -17.80
CA THR A 131 -9.83 10.95 -16.66
C THR A 131 -8.78 10.53 -15.63
N THR A 132 -8.01 11.48 -15.12
CA THR A 132 -7.09 11.23 -14.01
C THR A 132 -7.63 11.81 -12.72
N SER A 133 -7.43 11.10 -11.62
CA SER A 133 -7.72 11.59 -10.27
C SER A 133 -6.42 11.61 -9.46
N TRP A 134 -6.14 12.74 -8.82
CA TRP A 134 -4.87 13.02 -8.18
C TRP A 134 -5.02 13.16 -6.68
N ASP A 135 -4.05 12.63 -5.96
CA ASP A 135 -3.74 12.96 -4.58
C ASP A 135 -2.34 13.57 -4.53
N LEU A 136 -2.21 14.82 -4.08
CA LEU A 136 -0.96 15.59 -4.14
C LEU A 136 -0.24 15.61 -2.80
N GLY A 137 0.90 14.94 -2.72
CA GLY A 137 1.81 14.95 -1.57
C GLY A 137 3.21 15.47 -1.95
N ILE A 138 3.93 16.12 -1.01
CA ILE A 138 5.35 16.49 -1.15
C ILE A 138 6.20 15.65 -0.19
N GLY A 139 5.80 15.56 1.08
CA GLY A 139 6.39 14.68 2.08
C GLY A 139 5.87 13.26 2.02
N ASP A 140 4.67 13.12 1.50
CA ASP A 140 4.02 11.86 1.17
C ASP A 140 4.05 11.64 -0.35
N SER A 141 3.58 10.46 -0.79
CA SER A 141 3.49 10.17 -2.22
C SER A 141 2.40 10.99 -2.89
N THR A 142 2.68 11.52 -4.08
CA THR A 142 1.63 11.93 -5.02
C THR A 142 1.16 10.70 -5.78
N ALA A 143 -0.13 10.45 -5.79
CA ALA A 143 -0.76 9.33 -6.47
C ALA A 143 -1.68 9.81 -7.60
N ILE A 144 -1.68 9.08 -8.72
CA ILE A 144 -2.52 9.35 -9.89
C ILE A 144 -3.21 8.06 -10.32
N PHE A 145 -4.54 8.05 -10.29
CA PHE A 145 -5.35 7.01 -10.93
C PHE A 145 -5.75 7.45 -12.33
N PHE A 146 -5.72 6.50 -13.27
CA PHE A 146 -6.16 6.70 -14.65
C PHE A 146 -7.41 5.86 -14.88
N ALA A 147 -8.51 6.51 -15.24
CA ALA A 147 -9.80 5.87 -15.40
C ALA A 147 -10.45 6.18 -16.75
N GLN A 148 -11.25 5.23 -17.25
CA GLN A 148 -12.10 5.41 -18.40
C GLN A 148 -13.54 5.06 -18.03
N TRP A 149 -14.49 5.85 -18.50
CA TRP A 149 -15.92 5.60 -18.36
C TRP A 149 -16.47 4.93 -19.62
N VAL A 150 -16.81 3.64 -19.52
CA VAL A 150 -17.34 2.85 -20.62
C VAL A 150 -18.79 2.47 -20.29
N GLY A 151 -19.75 3.23 -20.82
CA GLY A 151 -21.16 3.07 -20.45
C GLY A 151 -21.39 3.41 -18.97
N GLN A 152 -21.79 2.44 -18.18
CA GLN A 152 -21.99 2.57 -16.72
C GLN A 152 -20.81 2.04 -15.89
N GLU A 153 -19.76 1.60 -16.54
CA GLU A 153 -18.59 1.01 -15.89
C GLU A 153 -17.45 2.01 -15.80
N VAL A 154 -16.83 2.09 -14.64
CA VAL A 154 -15.56 2.81 -14.42
C VAL A 154 -14.43 1.81 -14.44
N ARG A 155 -13.51 1.95 -15.37
CA ARG A 155 -12.32 1.12 -15.53
C ARG A 155 -11.10 1.87 -15.08
N ILE A 156 -10.46 1.42 -14.01
CA ILE A 156 -9.12 1.89 -13.63
C ILE A 156 -8.12 1.16 -14.51
N ILE A 157 -7.52 1.87 -15.44
CA ILE A 157 -6.62 1.30 -16.46
C ILE A 157 -5.15 1.36 -16.07
N ASP A 158 -4.80 2.29 -15.18
CA ASP A 158 -3.41 2.50 -14.77
C ASP A 158 -3.34 3.23 -13.43
N TYR A 159 -2.16 3.18 -12.81
CA TYR A 159 -1.85 3.85 -11.56
C TYR A 159 -0.39 4.31 -11.58
N TYR A 160 -0.13 5.48 -11.02
CA TYR A 160 1.22 6.00 -10.83
C TYR A 160 1.37 6.64 -9.46
N GLU A 161 2.48 6.38 -8.80
CA GLU A 161 2.82 6.95 -7.51
C GLU A 161 4.31 7.30 -7.46
N ASN A 162 4.63 8.48 -6.90
CA ASN A 162 6.00 8.87 -6.61
C ASN A 162 6.03 9.90 -5.49
N SER A 163 7.18 10.08 -4.85
CA SER A 163 7.41 11.06 -3.79
C SER A 163 8.71 11.84 -4.00
N GLY A 164 8.79 13.06 -3.44
CA GLY A 164 10.01 13.86 -3.47
C GLY A 164 10.36 14.46 -4.83
N VAL A 165 9.41 14.51 -5.77
CA VAL A 165 9.59 15.11 -7.11
C VAL A 165 8.60 16.24 -7.35
N GLY A 166 8.92 17.15 -8.28
CA GLY A 166 8.08 18.31 -8.61
C GLY A 166 6.97 17.97 -9.61
N LEU A 167 6.05 18.92 -9.81
CA LEU A 167 4.91 18.77 -10.73
C LEU A 167 5.32 18.56 -12.18
N ASP A 168 6.49 19.06 -12.60
CA ASP A 168 7.07 18.84 -13.92
C ASP A 168 7.37 17.37 -14.21
N HIS A 169 7.72 16.59 -13.20
CA HIS A 169 7.90 15.14 -13.32
C HIS A 169 6.57 14.46 -13.68
N TYR A 170 5.51 14.77 -12.96
CA TYR A 170 4.19 14.17 -13.22
C TYR A 170 3.61 14.60 -14.58
N ALA A 171 3.84 15.85 -15.02
CA ALA A 171 3.46 16.28 -16.35
C ALA A 171 4.17 15.47 -17.46
N LYS A 172 5.45 15.16 -17.27
CA LYS A 172 6.21 14.28 -18.19
C LYS A 172 5.68 12.84 -18.18
N GLU A 173 5.34 12.31 -17.00
CA GLU A 173 4.72 10.99 -16.87
C GLU A 173 3.40 10.90 -17.65
N LEU A 174 2.51 11.89 -17.51
CA LEU A 174 1.28 11.94 -18.29
C LEU A 174 1.56 11.93 -19.79
N SER A 175 2.48 12.79 -20.24
CA SER A 175 2.81 12.91 -21.65
C SER A 175 3.44 11.64 -22.25
N SER A 176 4.19 10.90 -21.44
CA SER A 176 4.88 9.68 -21.89
C SER A 176 3.96 8.47 -22.10
N ARG A 177 2.76 8.47 -21.48
CA ARG A 177 1.82 7.33 -21.53
C ARG A 177 1.07 7.22 -22.84
N GLY A 178 1.01 8.29 -23.63
CA GLY A 178 0.32 8.29 -24.92
C GLY A 178 -1.21 8.17 -24.83
N TYR A 179 -1.79 8.46 -23.66
CA TYR A 179 -3.23 8.46 -23.47
C TYR A 179 -3.85 9.73 -24.05
N HIS A 180 -5.07 9.62 -24.56
CA HIS A 180 -5.91 10.76 -24.86
C HIS A 180 -6.66 11.16 -23.58
N TYR A 181 -6.23 12.28 -22.96
CA TYR A 181 -6.84 12.76 -21.72
C TYR A 181 -8.12 13.54 -22.01
N ARG A 182 -9.14 13.31 -21.19
CA ARG A 182 -10.42 14.02 -21.19
C ARG A 182 -10.41 15.14 -20.14
N GLU A 183 -9.96 14.83 -18.93
CA GLU A 183 -9.95 15.76 -17.80
C GLU A 183 -8.98 15.29 -16.71
N HIS A 184 -8.56 16.24 -15.86
CA HIS A 184 -7.72 15.99 -14.70
C HIS A 184 -8.41 16.49 -13.43
N ILE A 185 -8.81 15.58 -12.54
CA ILE A 185 -9.46 15.90 -11.27
C ILE A 185 -8.37 16.07 -10.20
N LEU A 186 -8.26 17.27 -9.67
CA LEU A 186 -7.27 17.63 -8.66
C LEU A 186 -7.93 17.86 -7.28
N PRO A 187 -7.19 17.70 -6.18
CA PRO A 187 -7.71 17.98 -4.86
C PRO A 187 -8.00 19.48 -4.68
N HIS A 188 -8.92 19.79 -3.77
CA HIS A 188 -9.43 21.17 -3.58
C HIS A 188 -8.35 22.18 -3.12
N ASP A 189 -7.26 21.70 -2.50
CA ASP A 189 -6.15 22.53 -2.02
C ASP A 189 -5.13 22.90 -3.12
N VAL A 190 -5.32 22.44 -4.35
CA VAL A 190 -4.47 22.76 -5.50
C VAL A 190 -4.42 24.27 -5.82
N GLN A 191 -5.42 25.01 -5.38
CA GLN A 191 -5.54 26.47 -5.57
C GLN A 191 -4.69 27.29 -4.59
N VAL A 192 -4.14 26.66 -3.55
CA VAL A 192 -3.29 27.34 -2.56
C VAL A 192 -2.01 27.82 -3.22
N LYS A 193 -1.69 29.11 -3.04
CA LYS A 193 -0.47 29.72 -3.57
C LYS A 193 0.74 29.36 -2.74
N GLU A 194 1.81 28.98 -3.39
CA GLU A 194 3.10 28.71 -2.74
C GLU A 194 3.83 30.01 -2.41
N LEU A 195 4.34 30.12 -1.19
CA LEU A 195 5.05 31.32 -0.70
C LEU A 195 6.31 31.66 -1.52
N GLY A 196 6.98 30.65 -2.10
CA GLY A 196 8.22 30.85 -2.86
C GLY A 196 8.01 31.39 -4.28
N THR A 197 6.90 31.01 -4.94
CA THR A 197 6.62 31.33 -6.35
C THR A 197 5.47 32.30 -6.53
N GLY A 198 4.62 32.45 -5.52
CA GLY A 198 3.37 33.20 -5.59
C GLY A 198 2.32 32.57 -6.52
N LYS A 199 2.61 31.45 -7.15
CA LYS A 199 1.72 30.69 -8.03
C LYS A 199 1.04 29.55 -7.26
N SER A 200 -0.18 29.20 -7.66
CA SER A 200 -0.83 27.98 -7.19
C SER A 200 -0.28 26.74 -7.93
N ARG A 201 -0.49 25.57 -7.33
CA ARG A 201 -0.18 24.29 -7.99
C ARG A 201 -0.99 24.15 -9.29
N LEU A 202 -2.24 24.64 -9.30
CA LEU A 202 -3.11 24.68 -10.48
C LEU A 202 -2.50 25.52 -11.60
N GLU A 203 -2.03 26.73 -11.32
CA GLU A 203 -1.37 27.61 -12.30
C GLU A 203 -0.08 26.97 -12.83
N THR A 204 0.65 26.24 -11.99
CA THR A 204 1.88 25.54 -12.38
C THR A 204 1.57 24.38 -13.31
N LEU A 205 0.58 23.53 -12.98
CA LEU A 205 0.15 22.41 -13.81
C LEU A 205 -0.39 22.88 -15.16
N GLY A 206 -1.22 23.96 -15.20
CA GLY A 206 -1.72 24.55 -16.42
C GLY A 206 -0.60 25.07 -17.34
N ALA A 207 0.46 25.63 -16.77
CA ALA A 207 1.64 26.08 -17.52
C ALA A 207 2.49 24.92 -18.09
N LEU A 208 2.40 23.72 -17.52
CA LEU A 208 3.10 22.50 -17.96
C LEU A 208 2.35 21.73 -19.06
N VAL A 209 1.34 22.36 -19.69
CA VAL A 209 0.55 21.77 -20.80
C VAL A 209 -0.36 20.61 -20.36
N ILE A 210 -0.85 20.67 -19.15
CA ILE A 210 -1.96 19.83 -18.73
C ILE A 210 -3.24 20.60 -19.01
N ASN A 211 -3.81 20.42 -20.20
CA ASN A 211 -5.09 21.01 -20.58
C ASN A 211 -6.23 20.19 -19.94
N ASP A 212 -7.41 20.83 -19.76
CA ASP A 212 -8.63 20.18 -19.23
C ASP A 212 -8.55 19.78 -17.73
N ILE A 213 -8.04 20.71 -16.89
CA ILE A 213 -8.07 20.57 -15.43
C ILE A 213 -9.44 20.98 -14.89
N THR A 214 -10.05 20.12 -14.07
CA THR A 214 -11.31 20.35 -13.36
C THR A 214 -11.13 20.27 -11.86
#